data_a58f41c256ad4d5f1f8e19a2f581cc2d
#
_entry.id   a58f41c256ad4d5f1f8e19a2f581cc2d
#
_cell.length_a   1.000
_cell.length_b   1.000
_cell.length_c   1.000
_cell.angle_alpha   90.00
_cell.angle_beta   90.00
_cell.angle_gamma   90.00
#
_symmetry.space_group_name_H-M   'P 1'
#
loop_
_entity.id
_entity.type
_entity.pdbx_description
1 polymer ?
#
loop_
_entity_poly.entity_id
_entity_poly.type
_entity_poly.pdbx_seq_one_letter_code
_entity_poly.pdbx_strand_id
1 'polypeptide(L)'
;MQKNFILSVNVNGIKCIDKKIEIILFEKAFKKINTFGSNIKGIKGTNGSGKTAFVSGINLMKELVIKTNFLTSNNNLEYLRELINYRIDRANIELDFLIITDDGKYRYLHEIEIEKTRKNEIKITKERIASKKLYSNHIKSELIIENGKIIKDDIHIGTQKKNVEETTKNLLDKRSIVNIINSTSLECGDLEYIYMFYNNLYISVKKDIKKSENTKGYDLILNIDKLEGFEKNLKNIGDFLRDFKPDLGKISYEMKENEDKLYINIYFKYIDYDISYKNESRGIKNLFSMYKYFEALSNNNVVIIDDLDAKMEYGYLKELIDNFDLREKGQLIFTTRDVLLTKKNIIDMRSFLWKS
;
A
#
# COMPACT_ATOMS: atom_id res chain seq x y z
N MET A 1 15.90 -12.93 3.84
CA MET A 1 14.45 -12.77 3.69
C MET A 1 14.02 -11.43 4.30
N GLN A 2 13.25 -10.59 3.59
CA GLN A 2 12.88 -9.25 4.09
C GLN A 2 11.51 -9.31 4.80
N LYS A 3 11.39 -8.67 5.99
CA LYS A 3 10.11 -8.41 6.67
C LYS A 3 9.92 -6.91 6.84
N ASN A 4 8.71 -6.43 6.60
CA ASN A 4 8.37 -5.02 6.65
C ASN A 4 7.24 -4.75 7.65
N PHE A 5 7.33 -3.63 8.39
CA PHE A 5 6.31 -3.21 9.34
C PHE A 5 6.15 -1.69 9.31
N ILE A 6 4.91 -1.19 9.29
CA ILE A 6 4.60 0.20 9.59
C ILE A 6 4.40 0.34 11.10
N LEU A 7 5.11 1.26 11.74
CA LEU A 7 5.07 1.51 13.18
C LEU A 7 4.06 2.59 13.52
N SER A 8 4.08 3.69 12.78
CA SER A 8 3.07 4.76 12.88
C SER A 8 2.90 5.49 11.55
N VAL A 9 1.76 6.13 11.41
CA VAL A 9 1.40 6.94 10.24
C VAL A 9 0.81 8.26 10.71
N ASN A 10 1.32 9.35 10.15
CA ASN A 10 0.74 10.67 10.26
C ASN A 10 0.14 11.09 8.92
N VAL A 11 -1.09 11.58 8.94
CA VAL A 11 -1.77 12.10 7.74
C VAL A 11 -2.39 13.44 8.06
N ASN A 12 -2.18 14.40 7.17
CA ASN A 12 -2.82 15.71 7.19
C ASN A 12 -3.15 16.13 5.75
N GLY A 13 -4.22 16.87 5.55
CA GLY A 13 -4.55 17.45 4.25
C GLY A 13 -5.08 16.46 3.21
N ILE A 14 -5.63 15.34 3.63
CA ILE A 14 -6.23 14.34 2.72
C ILE A 14 -7.75 14.30 2.90
N LYS A 15 -8.50 14.60 1.84
CA LYS A 15 -9.98 14.62 1.83
C LYS A 15 -10.54 15.40 3.04
N CYS A 16 -11.25 14.73 3.95
CA CYS A 16 -11.84 15.32 5.15
C CYS A 16 -10.84 15.49 6.32
N ILE A 17 -9.60 15.02 6.21
CA ILE A 17 -8.57 15.17 7.26
C ILE A 17 -7.88 16.52 7.07
N ASP A 18 -8.34 17.55 7.77
CA ASP A 18 -7.78 18.90 7.75
C ASP A 18 -6.83 19.22 8.92
N LYS A 19 -6.75 18.32 9.90
CA LYS A 19 -5.79 18.36 11.02
C LYS A 19 -4.93 17.11 11.01
N LYS A 20 -3.72 17.20 11.56
CA LYS A 20 -2.80 16.05 11.66
C LYS A 20 -3.41 14.93 12.52
N ILE A 21 -3.54 13.76 11.93
CA ILE A 21 -3.94 12.52 12.60
C ILE A 21 -2.72 11.61 12.69
N GLU A 22 -2.36 11.17 13.89
CA GLU A 22 -1.33 10.18 14.15
C GLU A 22 -1.98 8.84 14.54
N ILE A 23 -1.70 7.79 13.79
CA ILE A 23 -2.10 6.42 14.11
C ILE A 23 -0.85 5.60 14.46
N ILE A 24 -0.77 5.17 15.72
CA ILE A 24 0.31 4.31 16.21
C ILE A 24 -0.14 2.86 16.09
N LEU A 25 0.57 2.09 15.27
CA LEU A 25 0.25 0.69 14.97
C LEU A 25 0.98 -0.28 15.90
N PHE A 26 2.08 0.17 16.51
CA PHE A 26 2.81 -0.53 17.56
C PHE A 26 2.85 0.33 18.83
N GLU A 27 2.83 -0.30 20.02
CA GLU A 27 2.83 0.42 21.30
C GLU A 27 4.01 1.37 21.42
N LYS A 28 3.79 2.55 22.05
CA LYS A 28 4.80 3.63 22.24
C LYS A 28 6.09 3.18 22.91
N ALA A 29 6.05 2.12 23.70
CA ALA A 29 7.24 1.54 24.30
C ALA A 29 7.94 0.64 23.30
N PHE A 30 8.66 1.22 22.35
CA PHE A 30 9.50 0.50 21.36
C PHE A 30 10.57 -0.43 21.98
N LYS A 31 10.56 -0.62 23.29
CA LYS A 31 11.51 -1.49 24.01
C LYS A 31 11.45 -2.95 23.56
N LYS A 32 10.31 -3.39 22.98
CA LYS A 32 10.18 -4.69 22.30
C LYS A 32 9.23 -4.51 21.12
N ILE A 33 9.74 -4.18 19.93
CA ILE A 33 8.98 -4.40 18.72
C ILE A 33 8.82 -5.91 18.58
N ASN A 34 7.67 -6.41 19.01
CA ASN A 34 7.39 -7.84 18.93
C ASN A 34 7.02 -8.17 17.48
N THR A 35 8.00 -8.59 16.70
CA THR A 35 7.82 -9.05 15.32
C THR A 35 7.21 -10.46 15.24
N PHE A 36 6.99 -11.12 16.39
CA PHE A 36 6.42 -12.46 16.52
C PHE A 36 4.96 -12.45 17.01
N GLY A 37 4.42 -11.28 17.38
CA GLY A 37 3.03 -11.16 17.83
C GLY A 37 2.03 -10.99 16.66
N SER A 38 0.74 -10.91 16.98
CA SER A 38 -0.30 -10.60 15.99
C SER A 38 0.00 -9.26 15.30
N ASN A 39 0.29 -9.32 14.01
CA ASN A 39 0.56 -8.17 13.16
C ASN A 39 -0.70 -7.66 12.46
N ILE A 40 -1.86 -7.87 13.09
CA ILE A 40 -3.16 -7.40 12.59
C ILE A 40 -3.56 -6.15 13.36
N LYS A 41 -3.92 -5.09 12.62
CA LYS A 41 -4.48 -3.85 13.16
C LYS A 41 -5.74 -3.44 12.41
N GLY A 42 -6.86 -3.40 13.10
CA GLY A 42 -8.12 -2.87 12.59
C GLY A 42 -8.27 -1.39 12.95
N ILE A 43 -8.65 -0.58 11.99
CA ILE A 43 -8.98 0.83 12.16
C ILE A 43 -10.49 0.97 11.99
N LYS A 44 -11.18 1.24 13.09
CA LYS A 44 -12.64 1.34 13.13
C LYS A 44 -13.09 2.79 13.04
N GLY A 45 -14.23 3.02 12.41
CA GLY A 45 -14.90 4.31 12.39
C GLY A 45 -16.20 4.28 11.59
N THR A 46 -17.08 5.23 11.88
CA THR A 46 -18.32 5.45 11.13
C THR A 46 -18.06 5.93 9.70
N ASN A 47 -19.09 5.99 8.87
CA ASN A 47 -18.98 6.62 7.55
C ASN A 47 -18.57 8.10 7.71
N GLY A 48 -17.66 8.55 6.85
CA GLY A 48 -17.14 9.92 6.92
C GLY A 48 -16.05 10.16 7.98
N SER A 49 -15.68 9.17 8.81
CA SER A 49 -14.64 9.31 9.84
C SER A 49 -13.19 9.35 9.32
N GLY A 50 -12.96 9.51 8.02
CA GLY A 50 -11.61 9.63 7.47
C GLY A 50 -10.85 8.32 7.21
N LYS A 51 -11.45 7.12 7.41
CA LYS A 51 -10.78 5.83 7.16
C LYS A 51 -10.17 5.72 5.77
N THR A 52 -11.00 5.94 4.74
CA THR A 52 -10.55 5.93 3.34
C THR A 52 -9.55 7.04 3.07
N ALA A 53 -9.70 8.22 3.69
CA ALA A 53 -8.75 9.31 3.55
C ALA A 53 -7.38 8.93 4.11
N PHE A 54 -7.34 8.28 5.28
CA PHE A 54 -6.12 7.75 5.89
C PHE A 54 -5.41 6.74 4.97
N VAL A 55 -6.13 5.72 4.48
CA VAL A 55 -5.55 4.73 3.56
C VAL A 55 -5.11 5.37 2.23
N SER A 56 -5.88 6.35 1.72
CA SER A 56 -5.52 7.10 0.52
C SER A 56 -4.25 7.93 0.70
N GLY A 57 -3.99 8.46 1.89
CA GLY A 57 -2.74 9.15 2.22
C GLY A 57 -1.53 8.22 2.11
N ILE A 58 -1.61 7.01 2.69
CA ILE A 58 -0.52 6.03 2.58
C ILE A 58 -0.32 5.60 1.12
N ASN A 59 -1.43 5.38 0.38
CA ASN A 59 -1.35 5.05 -1.04
C ASN A 59 -0.71 6.18 -1.86
N LEU A 60 -1.03 7.44 -1.55
CA LEU A 60 -0.39 8.59 -2.18
C LEU A 60 1.12 8.57 -2.00
N MET A 61 1.60 8.32 -0.79
CA MET A 61 3.03 8.21 -0.50
C MET A 61 3.70 7.11 -1.32
N LYS A 62 3.08 5.91 -1.38
CA LYS A 62 3.56 4.82 -2.23
C LYS A 62 3.63 5.23 -3.70
N GLU A 63 2.59 5.83 -4.24
CA GLU A 63 2.52 6.23 -5.64
C GLU A 63 3.60 7.28 -6.01
N LEU A 64 3.85 8.25 -5.11
CA LEU A 64 4.91 9.26 -5.27
C LEU A 64 6.31 8.64 -5.32
N VAL A 65 6.55 7.59 -4.53
CA VAL A 65 7.83 6.90 -4.47
C VAL A 65 8.03 5.94 -5.64
N ILE A 66 6.99 5.20 -6.04
CA ILE A 66 7.13 4.13 -7.04
C ILE A 66 6.97 4.65 -8.47
N LYS A 67 6.07 5.60 -8.72
CA LYS A 67 5.74 6.03 -10.09
C LYS A 67 6.50 7.28 -10.52
N THR A 68 7.29 7.15 -11.58
CA THR A 68 8.13 8.23 -12.11
C THR A 68 7.32 9.47 -12.54
N ASN A 69 6.19 9.29 -13.19
CA ASN A 69 5.39 10.38 -13.79
C ASN A 69 4.10 10.67 -13.01
N PHE A 70 4.08 10.41 -11.69
CA PHE A 70 2.85 10.49 -10.92
C PHE A 70 2.28 11.93 -10.86
N LEU A 71 3.14 12.93 -10.63
CA LEU A 71 2.72 14.34 -10.56
C LEU A 71 2.64 15.06 -11.92
N THR A 72 2.99 14.39 -13.01
CA THR A 72 2.97 14.99 -14.36
C THR A 72 1.87 14.41 -15.27
N SER A 73 1.26 13.29 -14.89
CA SER A 73 0.16 12.67 -15.64
C SER A 73 -1.18 13.38 -15.36
N ASN A 74 -1.90 13.81 -16.42
CA ASN A 74 -3.17 14.50 -16.29
C ASN A 74 -4.22 13.71 -15.49
N ASN A 75 -4.31 12.40 -15.68
CA ASN A 75 -5.25 11.55 -14.95
C ASN A 75 -4.95 11.52 -13.44
N ASN A 76 -3.66 11.54 -13.07
CA ASN A 76 -3.26 11.57 -11.67
C ASN A 76 -3.48 12.96 -11.06
N LEU A 77 -3.27 14.03 -11.82
CA LEU A 77 -3.52 15.40 -11.34
C LEU A 77 -5.01 15.64 -11.01
N GLU A 78 -5.94 15.12 -11.80
CA GLU A 78 -7.37 15.16 -11.48
C GLU A 78 -7.66 14.43 -10.17
N TYR A 79 -7.16 13.20 -10.03
CA TYR A 79 -7.29 12.42 -8.79
C TYR A 79 -6.69 13.15 -7.58
N LEU A 80 -5.53 13.77 -7.72
CA LEU A 80 -4.86 14.49 -6.63
C LEU A 80 -5.60 15.75 -6.20
N ARG A 81 -6.24 16.47 -7.16
CA ARG A 81 -7.07 17.65 -6.84
C ARG A 81 -8.29 17.28 -5.98
N GLU A 82 -8.85 16.09 -6.17
CA GLU A 82 -9.93 15.56 -5.33
C GLU A 82 -9.43 14.99 -4.00
N LEU A 83 -8.19 14.51 -3.97
CA LEU A 83 -7.58 13.90 -2.80
C LEU A 83 -7.08 14.92 -1.79
N ILE A 84 -6.42 16.00 -2.25
CA ILE A 84 -5.91 17.08 -1.39
C ILE A 84 -7.09 17.84 -0.79
N ASN A 85 -7.02 18.11 0.51
CA ASN A 85 -8.05 18.83 1.22
C ASN A 85 -8.21 20.27 0.66
N TYR A 86 -9.42 20.63 0.26
CA TYR A 86 -9.72 21.90 -0.41
C TYR A 86 -9.57 23.14 0.49
N ARG A 87 -9.52 22.95 1.83
CA ARG A 87 -9.39 24.08 2.77
C ARG A 87 -7.95 24.52 2.95
N ILE A 88 -6.99 23.59 2.81
CA ILE A 88 -5.59 23.86 3.10
C ILE A 88 -4.69 23.70 1.87
N ASP A 89 -5.20 23.21 0.73
CA ASP A 89 -4.49 23.01 -0.55
C ASP A 89 -3.12 22.30 -0.41
N ARG A 90 -2.91 21.61 0.70
CA ARG A 90 -1.67 20.94 1.07
C ARG A 90 -1.97 19.58 1.70
N ALA A 91 -1.12 18.62 1.42
CA ALA A 91 -1.15 17.32 2.07
C ALA A 91 0.23 16.93 2.59
N ASN A 92 0.28 16.43 3.83
CA ASN A 92 1.49 15.93 4.47
C ASN A 92 1.25 14.51 4.97
N ILE A 93 2.10 13.59 4.57
CA ILE A 93 2.07 12.21 4.99
C ILE A 93 3.45 11.82 5.53
N GLU A 94 3.46 11.17 6.70
CA GLU A 94 4.66 10.69 7.35
C GLU A 94 4.46 9.22 7.75
N LEU A 95 5.38 8.35 7.36
CA LEU A 95 5.44 6.94 7.76
C LEU A 95 6.69 6.68 8.59
N ASP A 96 6.52 6.07 9.76
CA ASP A 96 7.61 5.46 10.55
C ASP A 96 7.53 3.95 10.35
N PHE A 97 8.57 3.32 9.83
CA PHE A 97 8.55 1.92 9.45
C PHE A 97 9.86 1.20 9.74
N LEU A 98 9.76 -0.12 9.84
CA LEU A 98 10.85 -1.04 10.12
C LEU A 98 11.03 -2.02 8.97
N ILE A 99 12.27 -2.19 8.56
CA ILE A 99 12.71 -3.21 7.61
C ILE A 99 13.64 -4.16 8.34
N ILE A 100 13.37 -5.46 8.24
CA ILE A 100 14.23 -6.52 8.77
C ILE A 100 14.74 -7.33 7.59
N THR A 101 16.05 -7.39 7.42
CA THR A 101 16.76 -8.20 6.42
C THR A 101 17.67 -9.19 7.11
N ASP A 102 18.32 -10.04 6.36
CA ASP A 102 19.35 -10.96 6.88
C ASP A 102 20.56 -10.17 7.41
N ASP A 103 20.81 -8.96 6.88
CA ASP A 103 21.93 -8.09 7.26
C ASP A 103 21.64 -7.22 8.49
N GLY A 104 20.36 -7.04 8.86
CA GLY A 104 20.04 -6.19 10.01
C GLY A 104 18.60 -5.72 10.11
N LYS A 105 18.40 -4.79 11.05
CA LYS A 105 17.13 -4.13 11.31
C LYS A 105 17.29 -2.62 11.13
N TYR A 106 16.49 -2.05 10.22
CA TYR A 106 16.58 -0.66 9.82
C TYR A 106 15.23 0.03 10.08
N ARG A 107 15.25 1.16 10.77
CA ARG A 107 14.06 1.95 11.04
C ARG A 107 14.19 3.31 10.38
N TYR A 108 13.19 3.65 9.58
CA TYR A 108 13.13 4.90 8.84
C TYR A 108 11.85 5.67 9.17
N LEU A 109 11.98 6.99 9.10
CA LEU A 109 10.86 7.91 9.00
C LEU A 109 10.95 8.56 7.62
N HIS A 110 9.87 8.53 6.87
CA HIS A 110 9.75 9.19 5.58
C HIS A 110 8.52 10.09 5.57
N GLU A 111 8.73 11.36 5.32
CA GLU A 111 7.71 12.41 5.25
C GLU A 111 7.73 13.03 3.85
N ILE A 112 6.55 13.18 3.23
CA ILE A 112 6.37 13.94 2.00
C ILE A 112 5.23 14.94 2.20
N GLU A 113 5.50 16.19 1.83
CA GLU A 113 4.51 17.25 1.72
C GLU A 113 4.34 17.65 0.26
N ILE A 114 3.10 17.70 -0.18
CA ILE A 114 2.71 18.22 -1.50
C ILE A 114 1.77 19.40 -1.34
N GLU A 115 1.84 20.33 -2.28
CA GLU A 115 1.00 21.52 -2.29
C GLU A 115 0.43 21.78 -3.68
N LYS A 116 -0.82 22.21 -3.71
CA LYS A 116 -1.48 22.70 -4.91
C LYS A 116 -1.17 24.17 -5.09
N THR A 117 -0.47 24.50 -6.17
CA THR A 117 -0.09 25.89 -6.50
C THR A 117 -1.26 26.69 -7.08
N ARG A 118 -1.12 28.02 -7.10
CA ARG A 118 -2.12 28.93 -7.73
C ARG A 118 -2.35 28.62 -9.22
N LYS A 119 -1.40 27.97 -9.90
CA LYS A 119 -1.53 27.53 -11.30
C LYS A 119 -2.17 26.15 -11.46
N ASN A 120 -2.77 25.60 -10.38
CA ASN A 120 -3.29 24.24 -10.35
C ASN A 120 -2.27 23.13 -10.60
N GLU A 121 -0.98 23.42 -10.51
CA GLU A 121 0.07 22.41 -10.48
C GLU A 121 0.19 21.83 -9.06
N ILE A 122 0.61 20.58 -8.95
CA ILE A 122 0.90 19.94 -7.67
C ILE A 122 2.40 19.67 -7.60
N LYS A 123 3.03 20.09 -6.50
CA LYS A 123 4.48 19.98 -6.31
C LYS A 123 4.80 19.37 -4.95
N ILE A 124 5.93 18.68 -4.87
CA ILE A 124 6.55 18.31 -3.61
C ILE A 124 7.23 19.56 -3.04
N THR A 125 6.73 20.03 -1.89
CA THR A 125 7.33 21.19 -1.19
C THR A 125 8.32 20.76 -0.15
N LYS A 126 8.18 19.53 0.42
CA LYS A 126 9.10 18.97 1.39
C LYS A 126 9.18 17.46 1.23
N GLU A 127 10.38 16.92 1.30
CA GLU A 127 10.63 15.49 1.51
C GLU A 127 11.70 15.34 2.59
N ARG A 128 11.42 14.50 3.58
CA ARG A 128 12.30 14.22 4.69
C ARG A 128 12.44 12.73 4.90
N ILE A 129 13.67 12.25 4.93
CA ILE A 129 14.01 10.87 5.23
C ILE A 129 14.94 10.86 6.42
N ALA A 130 14.60 10.11 7.47
CA ALA A 130 15.45 9.99 8.64
C ALA A 130 15.66 8.52 9.01
N SER A 131 16.89 8.11 9.19
CA SER A 131 17.26 6.85 9.83
C SER A 131 17.18 7.02 11.34
N LYS A 132 16.53 6.08 12.04
CA LYS A 132 16.33 6.12 13.49
C LYS A 132 17.03 4.99 14.22
N LYS A 133 17.34 5.20 15.50
CA LYS A 133 17.68 4.10 16.41
C LYS A 133 16.46 3.19 16.57
N LEU A 134 16.72 1.86 16.57
CA LEU A 134 15.66 0.85 16.50
C LEU A 134 14.59 0.99 17.60
N TYR A 135 15.01 1.25 18.84
CA TYR A 135 14.14 1.26 20.02
C TYR A 135 13.92 2.65 20.63
N SER A 136 14.20 3.71 19.91
CA SER A 136 14.00 5.09 20.37
C SER A 136 13.62 6.01 19.22
N ASN A 137 13.18 7.22 19.53
CA ASN A 137 12.91 8.24 18.52
C ASN A 137 14.17 9.03 18.10
N HIS A 138 15.36 8.63 18.57
CA HIS A 138 16.59 9.32 18.23
C HIS A 138 16.94 9.12 16.75
N ILE A 139 17.09 10.24 16.03
CA ILE A 139 17.53 10.27 14.63
C ILE A 139 19.06 10.04 14.59
N LYS A 140 19.50 9.17 13.69
CA LYS A 140 20.93 8.91 13.42
C LYS A 140 21.45 9.77 12.28
N SER A 141 20.72 9.80 11.18
CA SER A 141 21.03 10.53 9.96
C SER A 141 19.75 11.02 9.31
N GLU A 142 19.83 12.09 8.53
CA GLU A 142 18.66 12.74 7.97
C GLU A 142 18.97 13.38 6.61
N LEU A 143 18.04 13.24 5.68
CA LEU A 143 17.99 13.96 4.41
C LEU A 143 16.76 14.86 4.40
N ILE A 144 16.94 16.14 4.13
CA ILE A 144 15.85 17.11 4.04
C ILE A 144 15.95 17.84 2.70
N ILE A 145 14.85 17.80 1.97
CA ILE A 145 14.65 18.50 0.72
C ILE A 145 13.47 19.46 0.89
N GLU A 146 13.68 20.73 0.56
CA GLU A 146 12.61 21.75 0.62
C GLU A 146 12.64 22.59 -0.65
N ASN A 147 11.45 22.76 -1.25
CA ASN A 147 11.26 23.54 -2.47
C ASN A 147 12.28 23.20 -3.59
N GLY A 148 12.48 21.89 -3.80
CA GLY A 148 13.38 21.37 -4.83
C GLY A 148 14.87 21.53 -4.55
N LYS A 149 15.28 21.81 -3.29
CA LYS A 149 16.68 21.95 -2.88
C LYS A 149 17.01 21.02 -1.72
N ILE A 150 18.18 20.41 -1.76
CA ILE A 150 18.71 19.62 -0.65
C ILE A 150 19.21 20.59 0.43
N ILE A 151 18.54 20.58 1.60
CA ILE A 151 18.87 21.43 2.75
C ILE A 151 19.83 20.71 3.69
N LYS A 152 19.64 19.40 3.87
CA LYS A 152 20.46 18.57 4.75
C LYS A 152 20.67 17.19 4.12
N ASP A 153 21.89 16.67 4.19
CA ASP A 153 22.25 15.34 3.67
C ASP A 153 23.27 14.65 4.58
N ASP A 154 22.78 14.00 5.63
CA ASP A 154 23.57 13.12 6.49
C ASP A 154 23.53 11.65 6.04
N ILE A 155 22.70 11.32 5.05
CA ILE A 155 22.56 9.95 4.50
C ILE A 155 23.65 9.72 3.43
N HIS A 156 24.28 10.78 2.97
CA HIS A 156 25.31 10.77 1.91
C HIS A 156 24.80 10.11 0.63
N ILE A 157 23.92 10.82 -0.08
CA ILE A 157 23.40 10.38 -1.37
C ILE A 157 24.55 10.30 -2.38
N GLY A 158 25.29 9.21 -2.33
CA GLY A 158 26.41 8.91 -3.21
C GLY A 158 27.69 9.71 -2.90
N THR A 159 28.82 9.11 -3.18
CA THR A 159 30.16 9.73 -3.08
C THR A 159 30.37 10.89 -4.08
N GLN A 160 29.41 11.12 -4.98
CA GLN A 160 29.46 12.14 -6.03
C GLN A 160 28.35 13.19 -5.89
N LYS A 161 28.38 13.96 -4.81
CA LYS A 161 27.40 15.01 -4.48
C LYS A 161 27.06 15.94 -5.67
N LYS A 162 28.05 16.32 -6.48
CA LYS A 162 27.84 17.16 -7.70
C LYS A 162 26.96 16.47 -8.74
N ASN A 163 27.16 15.15 -8.97
CA ASN A 163 26.36 14.40 -9.96
C ASN A 163 24.91 14.24 -9.52
N VAL A 164 24.67 14.10 -8.22
CA VAL A 164 23.32 14.04 -7.67
C VAL A 164 22.61 15.37 -7.84
N GLU A 165 23.24 16.48 -7.45
CA GLU A 165 22.65 17.82 -7.59
C GLU A 165 22.34 18.17 -9.05
N GLU A 166 23.20 17.81 -10.00
CA GLU A 166 22.96 18.00 -11.43
C GLU A 166 21.83 17.10 -11.95
N THR A 167 21.83 15.82 -11.57
CA THR A 167 20.82 14.83 -12.01
C THR A 167 19.44 15.13 -11.44
N THR A 168 19.36 15.64 -10.20
CA THR A 168 18.10 15.91 -9.52
C THR A 168 17.57 17.32 -9.79
N LYS A 169 18.37 18.20 -10.39
CA LYS A 169 17.99 19.58 -10.71
C LYS A 169 16.66 19.62 -11.49
N ASN A 170 15.72 20.42 -11.00
CA ASN A 170 14.37 20.55 -11.57
C ASN A 170 13.47 19.28 -11.48
N LEU A 171 13.87 18.24 -10.75
CA LEU A 171 13.06 17.03 -10.55
C LEU A 171 12.50 16.91 -9.13
N LEU A 172 13.19 17.44 -8.12
CA LEU A 172 12.85 17.27 -6.71
C LEU A 172 11.50 17.86 -6.28
N ASP A 173 10.95 18.81 -7.05
CA ASP A 173 9.60 19.32 -6.85
C ASP A 173 8.50 18.48 -7.56
N LYS A 174 8.90 17.52 -8.40
CA LYS A 174 7.98 16.67 -9.22
C LYS A 174 8.10 15.20 -8.92
N ARG A 175 9.19 14.76 -8.30
CA ARG A 175 9.47 13.35 -8.02
C ARG A 175 10.12 13.20 -6.64
N SER A 176 9.78 12.16 -5.91
CA SER A 176 10.49 11.77 -4.69
C SER A 176 11.96 11.47 -5.00
N ILE A 177 12.86 11.86 -4.10
CA ILE A 177 14.30 11.54 -4.23
C ILE A 177 14.52 10.02 -4.28
N VAL A 178 13.71 9.23 -3.53
CA VAL A 178 13.76 7.76 -3.57
C VAL A 178 13.46 7.24 -4.98
N ASN A 179 12.46 7.83 -5.65
CA ASN A 179 12.14 7.47 -7.03
C ASN A 179 13.23 7.86 -8.01
N ILE A 180 13.82 9.05 -7.84
CA ILE A 180 14.89 9.54 -8.71
C ILE A 180 16.11 8.62 -8.61
N ILE A 181 16.59 8.34 -7.39
CA ILE A 181 17.77 7.50 -7.16
C ILE A 181 17.56 6.09 -7.72
N ASN A 182 16.39 5.46 -7.44
CA ASN A 182 16.11 4.14 -7.98
C ASN A 182 16.00 4.07 -9.51
N SER A 183 15.71 5.20 -10.18
CA SER A 183 15.62 5.28 -11.65
C SER A 183 16.93 5.71 -12.33
N THR A 184 17.99 5.91 -11.57
CA THR A 184 19.32 6.31 -12.04
C THR A 184 20.34 5.23 -11.67
N SER A 185 21.58 5.39 -12.14
CA SER A 185 22.70 4.52 -11.74
C SER A 185 23.37 4.95 -10.44
N LEU A 186 22.72 5.82 -9.65
CA LEU A 186 23.24 6.28 -8.36
C LEU A 186 22.93 5.23 -7.28
N GLU A 187 23.94 4.83 -6.54
CA GLU A 187 23.81 3.85 -5.45
C GLU A 187 23.62 4.58 -4.11
N CYS A 188 22.59 4.23 -3.37
CA CYS A 188 22.36 4.68 -2.00
C CYS A 188 21.56 3.62 -1.24
N GLY A 189 22.25 2.79 -0.46
CA GLY A 189 21.65 1.63 0.20
C GLY A 189 20.43 1.95 1.06
N ASP A 190 20.42 3.06 1.81
CA ASP A 190 19.26 3.48 2.61
C ASP A 190 18.04 3.77 1.72
N LEU A 191 18.22 4.44 0.58
CA LEU A 191 17.12 4.77 -0.34
C LEU A 191 16.62 3.54 -1.11
N GLU A 192 17.49 2.59 -1.41
CA GLU A 192 17.10 1.30 -2.01
C GLU A 192 16.22 0.49 -1.06
N TYR A 193 16.57 0.39 0.23
CA TYR A 193 15.72 -0.26 1.23
C TYR A 193 14.34 0.41 1.34
N ILE A 194 14.30 1.75 1.31
CA ILE A 194 13.05 2.51 1.34
C ILE A 194 12.23 2.24 0.08
N TYR A 195 12.84 2.24 -1.10
CA TYR A 195 12.15 1.91 -2.35
C TYR A 195 11.56 0.49 -2.31
N MET A 196 12.35 -0.50 -1.88
CA MET A 196 11.91 -1.90 -1.75
C MET A 196 10.75 -2.03 -0.75
N PHE A 197 10.76 -1.27 0.36
CA PHE A 197 9.64 -1.21 1.29
C PHE A 197 8.35 -0.79 0.60
N TYR A 198 8.36 0.33 -0.14
CA TYR A 198 7.16 0.81 -0.85
C TYR A 198 6.74 -0.11 -2.00
N ASN A 199 7.68 -0.72 -2.69
CA ASN A 199 7.38 -1.70 -3.75
C ASN A 199 6.64 -2.91 -3.17
N ASN A 200 7.01 -3.35 -1.97
CA ASN A 200 6.42 -4.47 -1.24
C ASN A 200 5.27 -4.06 -0.29
N LEU A 201 4.75 -2.85 -0.41
CA LEU A 201 3.59 -2.36 0.31
C LEU A 201 2.33 -2.57 -0.54
N TYR A 202 1.43 -3.45 -0.13
CA TYR A 202 0.21 -3.78 -0.86
C TYR A 202 -0.98 -3.01 -0.30
N ILE A 203 -1.63 -2.21 -1.12
CA ILE A 203 -2.74 -1.35 -0.67
C ILE A 203 -3.97 -1.59 -1.54
N SER A 204 -5.10 -1.88 -0.91
CA SER A 204 -6.41 -1.95 -1.54
C SER A 204 -7.27 -0.77 -1.10
N VAL A 205 -7.21 0.30 -1.86
CA VAL A 205 -8.13 1.44 -1.69
C VAL A 205 -9.40 1.18 -2.50
N LYS A 206 -10.55 1.61 -1.99
CA LYS A 206 -11.77 1.69 -2.79
C LYS A 206 -11.52 2.75 -3.88
N LYS A 207 -11.05 2.30 -5.04
CA LYS A 207 -11.08 3.16 -6.23
C LYS A 207 -12.55 3.32 -6.58
N ASP A 208 -13.01 4.54 -6.76
CA ASP A 208 -14.18 4.79 -7.59
C ASP A 208 -13.87 4.09 -8.91
N ILE A 209 -14.67 3.06 -9.20
CA ILE A 209 -14.45 2.17 -10.34
C ILE A 209 -14.64 3.02 -11.58
N LYS A 210 -13.58 3.68 -12.06
CA LYS A 210 -13.50 4.00 -13.48
C LYS A 210 -13.51 2.65 -14.17
N LYS A 211 -14.59 2.40 -14.93
CA LYS A 211 -14.90 1.18 -15.66
C LYS A 211 -13.61 0.47 -16.08
N SER A 212 -13.53 -0.81 -15.72
CA SER A 212 -12.52 -1.73 -16.21
C SER A 212 -12.20 -1.42 -17.66
N GLU A 213 -10.93 -1.44 -18.00
CA GLU A 213 -10.49 -1.50 -19.39
C GLU A 213 -11.44 -2.41 -20.16
N ASN A 214 -11.84 -1.95 -21.34
CA ASN A 214 -12.83 -2.64 -22.16
C ASN A 214 -12.26 -4.01 -22.55
N THR A 215 -12.47 -5.04 -21.71
CA THR A 215 -11.94 -6.40 -21.87
C THR A 215 -12.62 -7.14 -23.03
N LYS A 216 -13.42 -6.43 -23.84
CA LYS A 216 -14.14 -7.00 -25.00
C LYS A 216 -14.96 -8.26 -24.65
N GLY A 217 -15.44 -8.33 -23.42
CA GLY A 217 -16.25 -9.44 -22.95
C GLY A 217 -15.47 -10.60 -22.30
N TYR A 218 -14.16 -10.54 -22.21
CA TYR A 218 -13.32 -11.51 -21.49
C TYR A 218 -13.16 -11.11 -20.02
N ASP A 219 -12.75 -12.07 -19.17
CA ASP A 219 -12.53 -11.81 -17.74
C ASP A 219 -11.18 -11.13 -17.50
N LEU A 220 -10.19 -11.46 -18.33
CA LEU A 220 -8.82 -10.96 -18.21
C LEU A 220 -8.15 -10.89 -19.59
N ILE A 221 -7.23 -9.92 -19.76
CA ILE A 221 -6.31 -9.84 -20.91
C ILE A 221 -4.89 -9.85 -20.38
N LEU A 222 -4.05 -10.76 -20.86
CA LEU A 222 -2.63 -10.88 -20.48
C LEU A 222 -1.73 -10.78 -21.71
N ASN A 223 -0.46 -10.42 -21.50
CA ASN A 223 0.58 -10.65 -22.48
C ASN A 223 1.02 -12.12 -22.41
N ILE A 224 1.46 -12.68 -23.53
CA ILE A 224 1.84 -14.11 -23.67
C ILE A 224 2.94 -14.50 -22.66
N ASP A 225 3.91 -13.64 -22.42
CA ASP A 225 5.02 -13.85 -21.47
C ASP A 225 4.56 -14.07 -20.01
N LYS A 226 3.32 -13.72 -19.68
CA LYS A 226 2.74 -13.86 -18.32
C LYS A 226 1.91 -15.13 -18.13
N LEU A 227 1.79 -15.99 -19.11
CA LEU A 227 0.92 -17.18 -19.05
C LEU A 227 1.32 -18.14 -17.94
N GLU A 228 2.60 -18.52 -17.85
CA GLU A 228 3.09 -19.46 -16.83
C GLU A 228 2.84 -18.95 -15.40
N GLY A 229 3.12 -17.66 -15.16
CA GLY A 229 2.83 -17.02 -13.88
C GLY A 229 1.34 -17.00 -13.56
N PHE A 230 0.49 -16.78 -14.55
CA PHE A 230 -0.96 -16.82 -14.41
C PHE A 230 -1.46 -18.22 -14.03
N GLU A 231 -0.99 -19.26 -14.69
CA GLU A 231 -1.38 -20.66 -14.40
C GLU A 231 -1.04 -21.06 -12.98
N LYS A 232 0.20 -20.75 -12.55
CA LYS A 232 0.65 -20.99 -11.18
C LYS A 232 -0.22 -20.25 -10.17
N ASN A 233 -0.52 -18.98 -10.43
CA ASN A 233 -1.37 -18.17 -9.55
C ASN A 233 -2.80 -18.71 -9.51
N LEU A 234 -3.36 -19.15 -10.63
CA LEU A 234 -4.72 -19.68 -10.69
C LEU A 234 -4.87 -20.97 -9.87
N LYS A 235 -3.86 -21.84 -9.89
CA LYS A 235 -3.79 -23.03 -9.02
C LYS A 235 -3.76 -22.62 -7.55
N ASN A 236 -2.89 -21.71 -7.15
CA ASN A 236 -2.76 -21.24 -5.76
C ASN A 236 -4.05 -20.54 -5.27
N ILE A 237 -4.73 -19.79 -6.14
CA ILE A 237 -6.05 -19.20 -5.84
C ILE A 237 -7.07 -20.31 -5.61
N GLY A 238 -7.06 -21.37 -6.41
CA GLY A 238 -7.96 -22.52 -6.24
C GLY A 238 -7.74 -23.21 -4.89
N ASP A 239 -6.47 -23.40 -4.49
CA ASP A 239 -6.12 -23.98 -3.18
C ASP A 239 -6.63 -23.07 -2.04
N PHE A 240 -6.39 -21.77 -2.12
CA PHE A 240 -6.88 -20.78 -1.16
C PHE A 240 -8.42 -20.75 -1.07
N LEU A 241 -9.12 -20.77 -2.18
CA LEU A 241 -10.58 -20.71 -2.18
C LEU A 241 -11.23 -21.98 -1.60
N ARG A 242 -10.58 -23.16 -1.68
CA ARG A 242 -11.08 -24.39 -1.06
C ARG A 242 -11.15 -24.33 0.44
N ASP A 243 -10.35 -23.50 1.10
CA ASP A 243 -10.46 -23.26 2.54
C ASP A 243 -11.83 -22.65 2.91
N PHE A 244 -12.46 -21.89 2.01
CA PHE A 244 -13.76 -21.24 2.19
C PHE A 244 -14.91 -21.95 1.46
N LYS A 245 -14.58 -22.73 0.42
CA LYS A 245 -15.52 -23.45 -0.44
C LYS A 245 -14.98 -24.85 -0.71
N PRO A 246 -15.18 -25.80 0.22
CA PRO A 246 -14.63 -27.16 0.09
C PRO A 246 -15.16 -27.94 -1.11
N ASP A 247 -16.34 -27.57 -1.64
CA ASP A 247 -16.94 -28.14 -2.86
C ASP A 247 -16.29 -27.64 -4.16
N LEU A 248 -15.37 -26.69 -4.10
CA LEU A 248 -14.61 -26.23 -5.25
C LEU A 248 -13.53 -27.27 -5.66
N GLY A 249 -13.69 -27.92 -6.78
CA GLY A 249 -12.71 -28.87 -7.31
C GLY A 249 -11.48 -28.16 -7.88
N LYS A 250 -11.66 -27.38 -8.94
CA LYS A 250 -10.56 -26.61 -9.56
C LYS A 250 -11.06 -25.36 -10.27
N ILE A 251 -10.13 -24.41 -10.48
CA ILE A 251 -10.34 -23.30 -11.40
C ILE A 251 -9.68 -23.66 -12.73
N SER A 252 -10.40 -23.45 -13.82
CA SER A 252 -9.92 -23.63 -15.20
C SER A 252 -10.10 -22.34 -16.00
N TYR A 253 -9.53 -22.29 -17.18
CA TYR A 253 -9.69 -21.16 -18.07
C TYR A 253 -9.75 -21.60 -19.52
N GLU A 254 -10.36 -20.77 -20.35
CA GLU A 254 -10.29 -20.82 -21.81
C GLU A 254 -9.58 -19.57 -22.29
N MET A 255 -8.74 -19.69 -23.30
CA MET A 255 -8.01 -18.57 -23.86
C MET A 255 -8.17 -18.48 -25.36
N LYS A 256 -8.13 -17.24 -25.85
CA LYS A 256 -8.01 -16.92 -27.27
C LYS A 256 -6.81 -16.00 -27.44
N GLU A 257 -5.90 -16.40 -28.30
CA GLU A 257 -4.71 -15.63 -28.68
C GLU A 257 -5.05 -14.67 -29.82
N ASN A 258 -4.59 -13.40 -29.66
CA ASN A 258 -4.64 -12.43 -30.74
C ASN A 258 -3.44 -11.49 -30.60
N GLU A 259 -2.55 -11.50 -31.58
CA GLU A 259 -1.25 -10.83 -31.55
C GLU A 259 -0.46 -11.27 -30.28
N ASP A 260 0.11 -10.33 -29.50
CA ASP A 260 0.87 -10.64 -28.29
C ASP A 260 0.00 -10.72 -27.02
N LYS A 261 -1.33 -10.86 -27.18
CA LYS A 261 -2.29 -10.85 -26.08
C LYS A 261 -3.12 -12.10 -26.00
N LEU A 262 -3.32 -12.56 -24.77
CA LEU A 262 -4.22 -13.67 -24.43
C LEU A 262 -5.50 -13.08 -23.80
N TYR A 263 -6.62 -13.46 -24.37
CA TYR A 263 -7.97 -13.13 -23.91
C TYR A 263 -8.53 -14.33 -23.15
N ILE A 264 -8.78 -14.18 -21.85
CA ILE A 264 -9.02 -15.30 -20.94
C ILE A 264 -10.41 -15.20 -20.35
N ASN A 265 -11.14 -16.33 -20.34
CA ASN A 265 -12.33 -16.55 -19.55
C ASN A 265 -12.05 -17.60 -18.48
N ILE A 266 -12.46 -17.34 -17.25
CA ILE A 266 -12.20 -18.18 -16.08
C ILE A 266 -13.47 -18.93 -15.70
N TYR A 267 -13.32 -20.21 -15.32
CA TYR A 267 -14.40 -21.09 -14.90
C TYR A 267 -14.05 -21.75 -13.56
N PHE A 268 -15.01 -21.78 -12.66
CA PHE A 268 -14.95 -22.52 -11.40
C PHE A 268 -15.65 -23.86 -11.59
N LYS A 269 -14.94 -24.94 -11.34
CA LYS A 269 -15.46 -26.32 -11.41
C LYS A 269 -15.73 -26.83 -10.03
N TYR A 270 -17.01 -26.88 -9.68
CA TYR A 270 -17.51 -27.49 -8.44
C TYR A 270 -17.74 -29.01 -8.66
N ILE A 271 -18.09 -29.71 -7.59
CA ILE A 271 -18.34 -31.16 -7.66
C ILE A 271 -19.46 -31.47 -8.64
N ASP A 272 -20.54 -30.70 -8.63
CA ASP A 272 -21.77 -31.00 -9.37
C ASP A 272 -22.01 -30.08 -10.58
N TYR A 273 -21.26 -28.97 -10.72
CA TYR A 273 -21.47 -27.99 -11.79
C TYR A 273 -20.25 -27.15 -12.08
N ASP A 274 -20.23 -26.56 -13.28
CA ASP A 274 -19.25 -25.56 -13.69
C ASP A 274 -19.93 -24.20 -13.83
N ILE A 275 -19.26 -23.12 -13.40
CA ILE A 275 -19.77 -21.75 -13.51
C ILE A 275 -18.68 -20.81 -13.99
N SER A 276 -19.03 -19.89 -14.91
CA SER A 276 -18.08 -18.85 -15.36
C SER A 276 -17.84 -17.82 -14.27
N TYR A 277 -16.65 -17.19 -14.23
CA TYR A 277 -16.34 -16.10 -13.31
C TYR A 277 -17.39 -15.02 -13.31
N LYS A 278 -17.96 -14.65 -14.48
CA LYS A 278 -19.02 -13.63 -14.58
C LYS A 278 -20.26 -13.95 -13.75
N ASN A 279 -20.63 -15.22 -13.70
CA ASN A 279 -21.85 -15.71 -13.04
C ASN A 279 -21.59 -16.17 -11.61
N GLU A 280 -20.33 -16.24 -11.18
CA GLU A 280 -19.98 -16.64 -9.82
C GLU A 280 -20.50 -15.63 -8.76
N SER A 281 -20.69 -16.08 -7.54
CA SER A 281 -21.13 -15.26 -6.43
C SER A 281 -20.17 -14.08 -6.14
N ARG A 282 -20.71 -12.98 -5.64
CA ARG A 282 -19.90 -11.83 -5.26
C ARG A 282 -18.87 -12.16 -4.19
N GLY A 283 -19.22 -13.05 -3.25
CA GLY A 283 -18.32 -13.48 -2.16
C GLY A 283 -17.07 -14.15 -2.72
N ILE A 284 -17.22 -15.15 -3.62
CA ILE A 284 -16.10 -15.85 -4.25
C ILE A 284 -15.27 -14.92 -5.14
N LYS A 285 -15.91 -14.05 -5.92
CA LYS A 285 -15.18 -13.03 -6.71
C LYS A 285 -14.33 -12.11 -5.84
N ASN A 286 -14.86 -11.71 -4.69
CA ASN A 286 -14.13 -10.90 -3.74
C ASN A 286 -12.94 -11.67 -3.17
N LEU A 287 -13.12 -12.92 -2.71
CA LEU A 287 -12.03 -13.78 -2.24
C LEU A 287 -10.96 -13.98 -3.32
N PHE A 288 -11.37 -14.27 -4.55
CA PHE A 288 -10.47 -14.39 -5.69
C PHE A 288 -9.60 -13.13 -5.88
N SER A 289 -10.22 -11.95 -5.87
CA SER A 289 -9.50 -10.67 -6.02
C SER A 289 -8.62 -10.33 -4.82
N MET A 290 -8.92 -10.88 -3.65
CA MET A 290 -8.20 -10.64 -2.40
C MET A 290 -6.99 -11.56 -2.24
N TYR A 291 -6.91 -12.67 -2.97
CA TYR A 291 -5.83 -13.65 -2.87
C TYR A 291 -4.43 -13.02 -2.88
N LYS A 292 -4.17 -12.09 -3.83
CA LYS A 292 -2.88 -11.40 -3.94
C LYS A 292 -2.42 -10.68 -2.65
N TYR A 293 -3.38 -10.22 -1.84
CA TYR A 293 -3.07 -9.56 -0.57
C TYR A 293 -2.70 -10.59 0.50
N PHE A 294 -3.35 -11.75 0.51
CA PHE A 294 -3.03 -12.84 1.43
C PHE A 294 -1.70 -13.51 1.08
N GLU A 295 -1.43 -13.68 -0.20
CA GLU A 295 -0.12 -14.13 -0.69
C GLU A 295 0.99 -13.15 -0.26
N ALA A 296 0.76 -11.84 -0.40
CA ALA A 296 1.70 -10.82 0.06
C ALA A 296 1.95 -10.88 1.57
N LEU A 297 0.91 -11.09 2.39
CA LEU A 297 1.06 -11.32 3.83
C LEU A 297 1.91 -12.54 4.14
N SER A 298 1.68 -13.65 3.45
CA SER A 298 2.46 -14.89 3.60
C SER A 298 3.94 -14.69 3.24
N ASN A 299 4.23 -13.71 2.39
CA ASN A 299 5.58 -13.30 1.98
C ASN A 299 6.17 -12.17 2.85
N ASN A 300 5.67 -11.97 4.08
CA ASN A 300 6.16 -10.98 5.06
C ASN A 300 6.00 -9.52 4.64
N ASN A 301 5.07 -9.22 3.75
CA ASN A 301 4.81 -7.85 3.30
C ASN A 301 3.77 -7.15 4.17
N VAL A 302 3.72 -5.82 4.05
CA VAL A 302 2.65 -5.01 4.65
C VAL A 302 1.49 -4.93 3.69
N VAL A 303 0.31 -5.23 4.19
CA VAL A 303 -0.95 -5.17 3.43
C VAL A 303 -1.93 -4.23 4.13
N ILE A 304 -2.49 -3.31 3.37
CA ILE A 304 -3.49 -2.35 3.84
C ILE A 304 -4.77 -2.50 3.01
N ILE A 305 -5.90 -2.75 3.68
CA ILE A 305 -7.18 -2.98 3.01
C ILE A 305 -8.23 -2.00 3.53
N ASP A 306 -8.73 -1.15 2.65
CA ASP A 306 -9.83 -0.25 2.96
C ASP A 306 -11.19 -0.96 2.88
N ASP A 307 -12.08 -0.71 3.87
CA ASP A 307 -13.42 -1.30 4.00
C ASP A 307 -13.39 -2.84 3.84
N LEU A 308 -12.60 -3.55 4.64
CA LEU A 308 -12.42 -5.00 4.53
C LEU A 308 -13.75 -5.76 4.73
N ASP A 309 -14.60 -5.30 5.64
CA ASP A 309 -15.96 -5.81 5.89
C ASP A 309 -16.91 -5.65 4.70
N ALA A 310 -16.67 -4.71 3.81
CA ALA A 310 -17.43 -4.57 2.57
C ALA A 310 -16.96 -5.53 1.44
N LYS A 311 -15.76 -6.10 1.59
CA LYS A 311 -15.13 -6.98 0.60
C LYS A 311 -15.28 -8.46 0.92
N MET A 312 -15.60 -8.80 2.17
CA MET A 312 -15.63 -10.16 2.65
C MET A 312 -16.81 -10.34 3.62
N GLU A 313 -17.51 -11.46 3.53
CA GLU A 313 -18.55 -11.83 4.49
C GLU A 313 -17.96 -11.98 5.89
N TYR A 314 -18.75 -11.60 6.91
CA TYR A 314 -18.30 -11.62 8.31
C TYR A 314 -17.76 -13.00 8.75
N GLY A 315 -18.43 -14.09 8.36
CA GLY A 315 -18.00 -15.46 8.67
C GLY A 315 -16.60 -15.74 8.17
N TYR A 316 -16.33 -15.47 6.89
CA TYR A 316 -15.02 -15.65 6.27
C TYR A 316 -13.97 -14.72 6.86
N LEU A 317 -14.35 -13.48 7.16
CA LEU A 317 -13.44 -12.51 7.74
C LEU A 317 -13.01 -12.90 9.16
N LYS A 318 -13.96 -13.40 9.97
CA LYS A 318 -13.67 -13.90 11.32
C LYS A 318 -12.74 -15.12 11.25
N GLU A 319 -13.08 -16.09 10.42
CA GLU A 319 -12.28 -17.31 10.22
C GLU A 319 -10.86 -16.96 9.75
N LEU A 320 -10.73 -16.02 8.83
CA LEU A 320 -9.44 -15.54 8.34
C LEU A 320 -8.62 -14.90 9.47
N ILE A 321 -9.22 -14.05 10.32
CA ILE A 321 -8.53 -13.40 11.43
C ILE A 321 -8.17 -14.40 12.54
N ASP A 322 -9.05 -15.37 12.82
CA ASP A 322 -8.87 -16.34 13.89
C ASP A 322 -7.88 -17.46 13.51
N ASN A 323 -7.91 -17.91 12.25
CA ASN A 323 -7.13 -19.05 11.75
C ASN A 323 -5.80 -18.64 11.09
N PHE A 324 -5.65 -17.37 10.72
CA PHE A 324 -4.39 -16.92 10.12
C PHE A 324 -3.31 -16.85 11.20
N ASP A 325 -2.41 -17.82 11.22
CA ASP A 325 -1.21 -17.75 12.06
C ASP A 325 -0.22 -16.73 11.47
N LEU A 326 -0.49 -15.45 11.78
CA LEU A 326 0.34 -14.32 11.32
C LEU A 326 1.60 -14.12 12.18
N ARG A 327 1.90 -15.01 13.12
CA ARG A 327 3.01 -14.84 14.07
C ARG A 327 4.36 -14.70 13.38
N GLU A 328 4.51 -15.31 12.21
CA GLU A 328 5.75 -15.27 11.42
C GLU A 328 5.56 -14.59 10.06
N LYS A 329 4.42 -13.95 9.82
CA LYS A 329 4.03 -13.39 8.51
C LYS A 329 4.00 -11.88 8.55
N GLY A 330 3.62 -11.25 7.42
CA GLY A 330 3.57 -9.80 7.26
C GLY A 330 2.57 -9.08 8.17
N GLN A 331 2.39 -7.81 7.97
CA GLN A 331 1.48 -6.95 8.73
C GLN A 331 0.20 -6.70 7.95
N LEU A 332 -0.97 -6.97 8.55
CA LEU A 332 -2.29 -6.60 8.03
C LEU A 332 -2.83 -5.37 8.76
N ILE A 333 -3.08 -4.30 8.01
CA ILE A 333 -3.80 -3.12 8.47
C ILE A 333 -5.11 -3.05 7.67
N PHE A 334 -6.25 -2.91 8.32
CA PHE A 334 -7.51 -2.79 7.61
C PHE A 334 -8.42 -1.76 8.25
N THR A 335 -9.29 -1.18 7.43
CA THR A 335 -10.38 -0.35 7.94
C THR A 335 -11.69 -1.11 7.94
N THR A 336 -12.55 -0.84 8.92
CA THR A 336 -13.85 -1.50 9.09
C THR A 336 -14.87 -0.59 9.75
N ARG A 337 -16.14 -0.89 9.54
CA ARG A 337 -17.26 -0.29 10.30
C ARG A 337 -17.72 -1.21 11.44
N ASP A 338 -17.36 -2.49 11.36
CA ASP A 338 -17.83 -3.51 12.30
C ASP A 338 -17.06 -3.46 13.62
N VAL A 339 -17.81 -3.52 14.72
CA VAL A 339 -17.32 -3.46 16.09
C VAL A 339 -16.85 -4.83 16.57
N LEU A 340 -17.37 -5.90 15.96
CA LEU A 340 -17.26 -7.26 16.50
C LEU A 340 -15.95 -7.96 16.09
N LEU A 341 -15.24 -7.43 15.10
CA LEU A 341 -14.13 -8.13 14.45
C LEU A 341 -12.90 -8.35 15.31
N THR A 342 -12.63 -7.53 16.33
CA THR A 342 -11.56 -7.86 17.29
C THR A 342 -11.59 -6.94 18.52
N LYS A 343 -11.66 -7.48 19.71
CA LYS A 343 -11.58 -6.69 20.96
C LYS A 343 -10.15 -6.21 21.32
N LYS A 344 -9.09 -6.80 20.76
CA LYS A 344 -7.71 -6.56 21.21
C LYS A 344 -6.82 -5.69 20.29
N ASN A 345 -7.17 -5.51 19.01
CA ASN A 345 -6.31 -4.87 18.02
C ASN A 345 -7.01 -3.80 17.19
N ILE A 346 -7.99 -3.09 17.77
CA ILE A 346 -8.78 -2.05 17.07
C ILE A 346 -8.37 -0.66 17.55
N ILE A 347 -8.16 0.24 16.61
CA ILE A 347 -7.95 1.68 16.79
C ILE A 347 -9.24 2.39 16.36
N ASP A 348 -9.85 3.18 17.25
CA ASP A 348 -11.07 3.94 16.93
C ASP A 348 -10.70 5.32 16.34
N MET A 349 -10.99 5.52 15.06
CA MET A 349 -10.74 6.78 14.35
C MET A 349 -11.46 7.99 14.97
N ARG A 350 -12.58 7.80 15.65
CA ARG A 350 -13.31 8.90 16.28
C ARG A 350 -12.51 9.60 17.36
N SER A 351 -11.60 8.88 18.01
CA SER A 351 -10.72 9.46 19.05
C SER A 351 -9.78 10.55 18.52
N PHE A 352 -9.58 10.65 17.20
CA PHE A 352 -8.67 11.60 16.56
C PHE A 352 -9.40 12.81 15.95
N LEU A 353 -10.66 12.65 15.52
CA LEU A 353 -11.42 13.71 14.85
C LEU A 353 -12.09 14.68 15.83
N TRP A 354 -12.31 14.27 17.09
CA TRP A 354 -13.08 15.06 18.08
C TRP A 354 -12.21 15.70 19.16
N LYS A 355 -10.88 15.58 19.08
CA LYS A 355 -9.96 16.37 19.92
C LYS A 355 -9.70 17.72 19.24
N SER A 356 -10.73 18.56 19.23
CA SER A 356 -10.63 19.98 18.87
C SER A 356 -10.29 20.82 20.08
#